data_7ea149ff005d020bd4399ace35ffbb5e
#
_entry.id   7ea149ff005d020bd4399ace35ffbb5e
#
_cell.length_a   1.000
_cell.length_b   1.000
_cell.length_c   1.000
_cell.angle_alpha   90.00
_cell.angle_beta   90.00
_cell.angle_gamma   90.00
#
_symmetry.space_group_name_H-M   'P 1'
#
loop_
_entity.id
_entity.type
_entity.pdbx_description
1 polymer ?
#
loop_
_entity_poly.entity_id
_entity_poly.type
_entity_poly.pdbx_seq_one_letter_code
_entity_poly.pdbx_strand_id
1 'polypeptide(L)'
;MITATITSHGAGIQYWATARELDALHETLYHLSEVYGFETDDYQNILILSLSYEVRHAVMGMRDVKKVTNPEIGKETELMGFKVFWPEVLLGRAAIRQCAGYCTLTSEMIAQLDAIDAAILSTVREYDDKAAVAVERFFKRAIDMSDSLMNIMYLHILDDFVRMPAGKNRLRQLPDLICRRLNPESYDYRTLLYDLKKKAKELGCKPENLEFPSDAFEWVKW
;
A
#
# COMPACT_ATOMS: atom_id res chain seq x y z
N MET A 1 -17.52 -9.64 -2.04
CA MET A 1 -16.20 -10.02 -1.43
C MET A 1 -15.11 -9.32 -2.22
N ILE A 2 -14.21 -8.62 -1.54
CA ILE A 2 -13.06 -7.95 -2.17
C ILE A 2 -12.14 -9.02 -2.78
N THR A 3 -11.81 -8.85 -4.05
CA THR A 3 -10.87 -9.70 -4.78
C THR A 3 -9.75 -8.84 -5.35
N ALA A 4 -8.66 -9.45 -5.77
CA ALA A 4 -7.56 -8.70 -6.36
C ALA A 4 -6.87 -9.51 -7.47
N THR A 5 -6.14 -8.80 -8.32
CA THR A 5 -5.31 -9.37 -9.39
C THR A 5 -3.99 -8.62 -9.47
N ILE A 6 -2.93 -9.28 -9.89
CA ILE A 6 -1.65 -8.60 -10.19
C ILE A 6 -1.84 -7.73 -11.43
N THR A 7 -1.27 -6.53 -11.42
CA THR A 7 -1.20 -5.68 -12.62
C THR A 7 -0.33 -6.32 -13.70
N SER A 8 -0.57 -6.01 -14.98
CA SER A 8 0.01 -6.71 -16.13
C SER A 8 1.54 -6.79 -16.11
N HIS A 9 2.21 -5.77 -15.57
CA HIS A 9 3.68 -5.76 -15.42
C HIS A 9 4.14 -6.04 -14.00
N GLY A 10 3.22 -6.42 -13.09
CA GLY A 10 3.54 -6.77 -11.71
C GLY A 10 4.04 -5.58 -10.87
N ALA A 11 3.67 -4.34 -11.23
CA ALA A 11 4.04 -3.14 -10.47
C ALA A 11 3.21 -3.01 -9.18
N GLY A 12 2.02 -3.57 -9.17
CA GLY A 12 1.09 -3.47 -8.07
C GLY A 12 0.00 -4.52 -8.14
N ILE A 13 -1.03 -4.25 -7.37
CA ILE A 13 -2.25 -5.04 -7.29
C ILE A 13 -3.43 -4.19 -7.75
N GLN A 14 -4.40 -4.81 -8.38
CA GLN A 14 -5.68 -4.21 -8.73
C GLN A 14 -6.78 -4.88 -7.91
N TYR A 15 -7.42 -4.12 -7.04
CA TYR A 15 -8.56 -4.56 -6.25
C TYR A 15 -9.85 -4.44 -7.03
N TRP A 16 -10.80 -5.33 -6.73
CA TRP A 16 -12.13 -5.36 -7.30
C TRP A 16 -13.17 -5.69 -6.24
N ALA A 17 -14.20 -4.88 -6.14
CA ALA A 17 -15.32 -5.11 -5.26
C ALA A 17 -16.58 -4.38 -5.76
N THR A 18 -17.74 -4.67 -5.17
CA THR A 18 -18.95 -3.87 -5.40
C THR A 18 -18.81 -2.49 -4.76
N ALA A 19 -19.56 -1.50 -5.26
CA ALA A 19 -19.60 -0.17 -4.68
C ALA A 19 -19.88 -0.20 -3.16
N ARG A 20 -20.84 -1.03 -2.73
CA ARG A 20 -21.19 -1.19 -1.30
C ARG A 20 -20.02 -1.72 -0.47
N GLU A 21 -19.25 -2.65 -0.99
CA GLU A 21 -18.08 -3.21 -0.26
C GLU A 21 -16.95 -2.19 -0.17
N LEU A 22 -16.76 -1.37 -1.21
CA LEU A 22 -15.78 -0.28 -1.20
C LEU A 22 -16.21 0.87 -0.29
N ASP A 23 -17.50 1.23 -0.26
CA ASP A 23 -18.01 2.24 0.69
C ASP A 23 -17.72 1.82 2.14
N ALA A 24 -18.04 0.58 2.48
CA ALA A 24 -17.79 0.07 3.82
C ALA A 24 -16.27 0.01 4.14
N LEU A 25 -15.43 -0.30 3.16
CA LEU A 25 -13.98 -0.22 3.31
C LEU A 25 -13.52 1.23 3.51
N HIS A 26 -14.06 2.17 2.73
CA HIS A 26 -13.76 3.59 2.87
C HIS A 26 -14.07 4.10 4.29
N GLU A 27 -15.26 3.75 4.82
CA GLU A 27 -15.65 4.10 6.20
C GLU A 27 -14.68 3.50 7.22
N THR A 28 -14.24 2.27 7.03
CA THR A 28 -13.26 1.63 7.92
C THR A 28 -11.90 2.33 7.89
N LEU A 29 -11.39 2.66 6.70
CA LEU A 29 -10.12 3.38 6.54
C LEU A 29 -10.20 4.80 7.12
N TYR A 30 -11.34 5.48 6.91
CA TYR A 30 -11.58 6.80 7.46
C TYR A 30 -11.60 6.77 8.99
N HIS A 31 -12.31 5.81 9.59
CA HIS A 31 -12.34 5.60 11.04
C HIS A 31 -10.93 5.37 11.62
N LEU A 32 -10.10 4.56 10.92
CA LEU A 32 -8.70 4.33 11.33
C LEU A 32 -7.86 5.62 11.25
N SER A 33 -8.09 6.47 10.26
CA SER A 33 -7.35 7.72 10.10
C SER A 33 -7.66 8.76 11.19
N GLU A 34 -8.86 8.71 11.79
CA GLU A 34 -9.26 9.61 12.88
C GLU A 34 -8.50 9.36 14.19
N VAL A 35 -7.95 8.16 14.40
CA VAL A 35 -7.24 7.77 15.63
C VAL A 35 -6.01 8.63 15.89
N TYR A 36 -5.30 9.04 14.85
CA TYR A 36 -4.11 9.88 14.94
C TYR A 36 -4.39 11.38 14.80
N GLY A 37 -5.67 11.77 14.65
CA GLY A 37 -6.03 13.13 14.28
C GLY A 37 -5.64 13.45 12.83
N PHE A 38 -6.16 14.54 12.29
CA PHE A 38 -5.83 15.02 10.95
C PHE A 38 -4.50 15.81 10.92
N GLU A 39 -3.58 15.54 11.82
CA GLU A 39 -2.25 16.14 11.73
C GLU A 39 -1.57 15.58 10.48
N THR A 40 -1.37 16.46 9.51
CA THR A 40 -0.92 16.14 8.15
C THR A 40 0.51 15.61 8.07
N ASP A 41 1.24 15.63 9.18
CA ASP A 41 2.65 15.24 9.24
C ASP A 41 2.86 13.76 9.67
N ASP A 42 1.77 13.05 10.02
CA ASP A 42 1.85 11.62 10.33
C ASP A 42 1.74 10.78 9.06
N TYR A 43 2.86 10.23 8.64
CA TYR A 43 2.94 9.43 7.42
C TYR A 43 2.06 8.16 7.44
N GLN A 44 1.80 7.59 8.62
CA GLN A 44 0.85 6.47 8.74
C GLN A 44 -0.53 6.88 8.26
N ASN A 45 -0.97 8.06 8.69
CA ASN A 45 -2.24 8.62 8.27
C ASN A 45 -2.26 8.92 6.77
N ILE A 46 -1.17 9.43 6.20
CA ILE A 46 -1.04 9.68 4.76
C ILE A 46 -1.24 8.39 3.95
N LEU A 47 -0.65 7.25 4.35
CA LEU A 47 -0.82 5.97 3.66
C LEU A 47 -2.27 5.46 3.73
N ILE A 48 -2.90 5.57 4.91
CA ILE A 48 -4.31 5.17 5.07
C ILE A 48 -5.23 6.07 4.23
N LEU A 49 -4.98 7.38 4.26
CA LEU A 49 -5.77 8.35 3.48
C LEU A 49 -5.54 8.21 1.97
N SER A 50 -4.31 7.89 1.52
CA SER A 50 -4.04 7.59 0.11
C SER A 50 -4.87 6.41 -0.37
N LEU A 51 -4.88 5.30 0.38
CA LEU A 51 -5.71 4.16 0.05
C LEU A 51 -7.20 4.50 0.10
N SER A 52 -7.65 5.23 1.13
CA SER A 52 -9.03 5.69 1.26
C SER A 52 -9.46 6.57 0.08
N TYR A 53 -8.56 7.44 -0.42
CA TYR A 53 -8.78 8.26 -1.60
C TYR A 53 -9.00 7.41 -2.86
N GLU A 54 -8.17 6.39 -3.10
CA GLU A 54 -8.31 5.49 -4.24
C GLU A 54 -9.62 4.68 -4.17
N VAL A 55 -9.98 4.19 -2.98
CA VAL A 55 -11.25 3.49 -2.74
C VAL A 55 -12.44 4.39 -3.06
N ARG A 56 -12.46 5.64 -2.54
CA ARG A 56 -13.52 6.61 -2.80
C ARG A 56 -13.67 6.92 -4.30
N HIS A 57 -12.56 7.12 -5.00
CA HIS A 57 -12.60 7.39 -6.44
C HIS A 57 -13.10 6.19 -7.24
N ALA A 58 -12.79 4.97 -6.80
CA ALA A 58 -13.35 3.77 -7.39
C ALA A 58 -14.88 3.71 -7.21
N VAL A 59 -15.38 3.97 -5.98
CA VAL A 59 -16.83 4.04 -5.70
C VAL A 59 -17.54 5.05 -6.61
N MET A 60 -16.91 6.21 -6.85
CA MET A 60 -17.44 7.25 -7.73
C MET A 60 -17.36 6.91 -9.23
N GLY A 61 -16.87 5.73 -9.60
CA GLY A 61 -16.67 5.32 -10.99
C GLY A 61 -15.54 6.05 -11.71
N MET A 62 -14.65 6.71 -10.97
CA MET A 62 -13.51 7.46 -11.52
C MET A 62 -12.27 6.58 -11.73
N ARG A 63 -12.40 5.29 -11.51
CA ARG A 63 -11.36 4.26 -11.69
C ARG A 63 -11.90 3.17 -12.62
N ASP A 64 -11.23 2.03 -12.63
CA ASP A 64 -11.63 0.90 -13.47
C ASP A 64 -13.00 0.32 -13.06
N VAL A 65 -13.83 -0.04 -14.05
CA VAL A 65 -15.12 -0.66 -13.84
C VAL A 65 -15.22 -1.89 -14.74
N LYS A 66 -15.74 -3.00 -14.21
CA LYS A 66 -16.05 -4.19 -15.00
C LYS A 66 -17.38 -4.80 -14.60
N LYS A 67 -18.06 -5.43 -15.56
CA LYS A 67 -19.26 -6.23 -15.31
C LYS A 67 -18.89 -7.70 -15.23
N VAL A 68 -19.42 -8.36 -14.22
CA VAL A 68 -19.23 -9.80 -14.00
C VAL A 68 -20.62 -10.46 -13.89
N THR A 69 -20.85 -11.48 -14.69
CA THR A 69 -22.10 -12.27 -14.60
C THR A 69 -21.88 -13.40 -13.62
N ASN A 70 -22.71 -13.48 -12.58
CA ASN A 70 -22.71 -14.66 -11.71
C ASN A 70 -23.25 -15.86 -12.50
N PRO A 71 -22.46 -16.92 -12.71
CA PRO A 71 -22.85 -18.05 -13.54
C PRO A 71 -24.03 -18.85 -12.97
N GLU A 72 -24.27 -18.80 -11.66
CA GLU A 72 -25.34 -19.59 -11.00
C GLU A 72 -26.72 -18.95 -11.13
N ILE A 73 -26.78 -17.61 -11.13
CA ILE A 73 -28.05 -16.86 -11.12
C ILE A 73 -28.23 -15.96 -12.33
N GLY A 74 -27.26 -15.92 -13.25
CA GLY A 74 -27.32 -15.11 -14.47
C GLY A 74 -27.34 -13.58 -14.21
N LYS A 75 -27.11 -13.12 -12.98
CA LYS A 75 -27.19 -11.71 -12.61
C LYS A 75 -25.88 -11.01 -12.89
N GLU A 76 -25.94 -9.92 -13.65
CA GLU A 76 -24.80 -9.02 -13.80
C GLU A 76 -24.56 -8.21 -12.50
N THR A 77 -23.31 -8.14 -12.12
CA THR A 77 -22.85 -7.29 -11.01
C THR A 77 -21.71 -6.41 -11.52
N GLU A 78 -21.80 -5.14 -11.24
CA GLU A 78 -20.75 -4.18 -11.54
C GLU A 78 -19.73 -4.17 -10.41
N LEU A 79 -18.45 -4.33 -10.77
CA LEU A 79 -17.32 -4.25 -9.85
C LEU A 79 -16.51 -3.01 -10.18
N MET A 80 -16.22 -2.25 -9.16
CA MET A 80 -15.31 -1.11 -9.18
C MET A 80 -13.91 -1.59 -8.84
N GLY A 81 -12.89 -1.03 -9.50
CA GLY A 81 -11.50 -1.43 -9.28
C GLY A 81 -10.57 -0.25 -9.16
N PHE A 82 -9.50 -0.42 -8.39
CA PHE A 82 -8.42 0.55 -8.26
C PHE A 82 -7.06 -0.16 -8.15
N LYS A 83 -6.00 0.55 -8.52
CA LYS A 83 -4.64 0.00 -8.54
C LYS A 83 -3.79 0.65 -7.45
N VAL A 84 -2.95 -0.16 -6.82
CA VAL A 84 -2.01 0.29 -5.79
C VAL A 84 -0.65 -0.36 -6.03
N PHE A 85 0.44 0.39 -5.90
CA PHE A 85 1.80 -0.14 -6.00
C PHE A 85 2.12 -1.11 -4.86
N TRP A 86 2.91 -2.15 -5.12
CA TRP A 86 3.26 -3.13 -4.10
C TRP A 86 3.90 -2.54 -2.84
N PRO A 87 4.84 -1.57 -2.91
CA PRO A 87 5.35 -0.92 -1.70
C PRO A 87 4.25 -0.27 -0.86
N GLU A 88 3.31 0.42 -1.51
CA GLU A 88 2.17 1.06 -0.84
C GLU A 88 1.21 0.02 -0.25
N VAL A 89 0.95 -1.09 -0.93
CA VAL A 89 0.14 -2.20 -0.39
C VAL A 89 0.73 -2.73 0.92
N LEU A 90 2.03 -3.01 0.94
CA LEU A 90 2.67 -3.62 2.10
C LEU A 90 2.80 -2.63 3.27
N LEU A 91 3.20 -1.40 2.99
CA LEU A 91 3.35 -0.35 4.01
C LEU A 91 1.99 0.18 4.48
N GLY A 92 1.04 0.39 3.57
CA GLY A 92 -0.33 0.77 3.92
C GLY A 92 -1.00 -0.29 4.79
N ARG A 93 -0.83 -1.58 4.47
CA ARG A 93 -1.30 -2.67 5.34
C ARG A 93 -0.64 -2.62 6.72
N ALA A 94 0.67 -2.36 6.81
CA ALA A 94 1.36 -2.24 8.09
C ALA A 94 0.79 -1.06 8.93
N ALA A 95 0.60 0.10 8.31
CA ALA A 95 -0.02 1.27 8.94
C ALA A 95 -1.44 0.98 9.42
N ILE A 96 -2.29 0.38 8.57
CA ILE A 96 -3.67 -0.01 8.89
C ILE A 96 -3.70 -0.93 10.12
N ARG A 97 -2.86 -1.97 10.15
CA ARG A 97 -2.83 -2.94 11.27
C ARG A 97 -2.25 -2.34 12.54
N GLN A 98 -1.33 -1.41 12.44
CA GLN A 98 -0.84 -0.66 13.59
C GLN A 98 -1.94 0.22 14.16
N CYS A 99 -2.62 1.03 13.33
CA CYS A 99 -3.74 1.88 13.76
C CYS A 99 -4.89 1.06 14.37
N ALA A 100 -5.23 -0.07 13.77
CA ALA A 100 -6.24 -0.99 14.27
C ALA A 100 -5.98 -1.51 15.70
N GLY A 101 -4.71 -1.53 16.14
CA GLY A 101 -4.33 -1.89 17.52
C GLY A 101 -4.64 -0.81 18.54
N TYR A 102 -4.93 0.41 18.14
CA TYR A 102 -5.18 1.56 19.03
C TYR A 102 -6.63 2.06 19.03
N CYS A 103 -7.50 1.46 18.23
CA CYS A 103 -8.92 1.86 18.16
C CYS A 103 -9.87 0.70 18.37
N THR A 104 -11.11 1.03 18.75
CA THR A 104 -12.18 0.04 18.84
C THR A 104 -12.78 -0.18 17.45
N LEU A 105 -12.66 -1.40 16.94
CA LEU A 105 -13.23 -1.81 15.67
C LEU A 105 -14.48 -2.66 15.86
N THR A 106 -15.46 -2.49 14.98
CA THR A 106 -16.58 -3.41 14.86
C THR A 106 -16.15 -4.74 14.22
N SER A 107 -16.97 -5.79 14.40
CA SER A 107 -16.71 -7.07 13.74
C SER A 107 -16.68 -6.95 12.21
N GLU A 108 -17.51 -6.05 11.65
CA GLU A 108 -17.52 -5.77 10.22
C GLU A 108 -16.23 -5.12 9.73
N MET A 109 -15.72 -4.12 10.46
CA MET A 109 -14.43 -3.48 10.15
C MET A 109 -13.28 -4.48 10.18
N ILE A 110 -13.24 -5.34 11.21
CA ILE A 110 -12.23 -6.41 11.31
C ILE A 110 -12.33 -7.33 10.09
N ALA A 111 -13.54 -7.78 9.74
CA ALA A 111 -13.76 -8.66 8.61
C ALA A 111 -13.31 -8.03 7.27
N GLN A 112 -13.48 -6.72 7.09
CA GLN A 112 -13.00 -6.00 5.91
C GLN A 112 -11.47 -5.96 5.83
N LEU A 113 -10.80 -5.67 6.94
CA LEU A 113 -9.34 -5.68 7.00
C LEU A 113 -8.78 -7.09 6.72
N ASP A 114 -9.44 -8.12 7.25
CA ASP A 114 -9.07 -9.51 6.99
C ASP A 114 -9.33 -9.92 5.54
N ALA A 115 -10.39 -9.40 4.91
CA ALA A 115 -10.67 -9.62 3.50
C ALA A 115 -9.60 -9.00 2.59
N ILE A 116 -9.07 -7.82 2.94
CA ILE A 116 -7.94 -7.21 2.22
C ILE A 116 -6.68 -8.08 2.35
N ASP A 117 -6.32 -8.49 3.55
CA ASP A 117 -5.17 -9.35 3.78
C ASP A 117 -5.29 -10.67 3.00
N ALA A 118 -6.48 -11.28 3.02
CA ALA A 118 -6.76 -12.50 2.27
C ALA A 118 -6.66 -12.29 0.74
N ALA A 119 -7.18 -11.17 0.22
CA ALA A 119 -7.09 -10.83 -1.19
C ALA A 119 -5.63 -10.63 -1.64
N ILE A 120 -4.81 -9.93 -0.84
CA ILE A 120 -3.37 -9.77 -1.10
C ILE A 120 -2.69 -11.13 -1.15
N LEU A 121 -2.84 -11.96 -0.12
CA LEU A 121 -2.14 -13.23 0.00
C LEU A 121 -2.57 -14.23 -1.06
N SER A 122 -3.87 -14.32 -1.39
CA SER A 122 -4.38 -15.17 -2.47
C SER A 122 -3.77 -14.77 -3.81
N THR A 123 -3.82 -13.47 -4.12
CA THR A 123 -3.29 -12.93 -5.37
C THR A 123 -1.79 -13.15 -5.53
N VAL A 124 -1.01 -12.94 -4.45
CA VAL A 124 0.43 -13.19 -4.48
C VAL A 124 0.73 -14.67 -4.65
N ARG A 125 -0.03 -15.55 -4.00
CA ARG A 125 0.15 -17.01 -4.10
C ARG A 125 -0.16 -17.52 -5.50
N GLU A 126 -1.22 -17.06 -6.13
CA GLU A 126 -1.53 -17.38 -7.52
C GLU A 126 -0.43 -16.92 -8.48
N TYR A 127 0.20 -15.79 -8.19
CA TYR A 127 1.29 -15.26 -9.00
C TYR A 127 2.62 -15.97 -8.76
N ASP A 128 2.98 -16.19 -7.48
CA ASP A 128 4.27 -16.79 -7.11
C ASP A 128 4.30 -17.24 -5.64
N ASP A 129 4.40 -18.54 -5.39
CA ASP A 129 4.46 -19.12 -4.05
C ASP A 129 5.63 -18.60 -3.20
N LYS A 130 6.80 -18.33 -3.82
CA LYS A 130 7.96 -17.81 -3.08
C LYS A 130 7.73 -16.37 -2.62
N ALA A 131 7.08 -15.56 -3.45
CA ALA A 131 6.69 -14.22 -3.05
C ALA A 131 5.63 -14.27 -1.94
N ALA A 132 4.66 -15.19 -2.00
CA ALA A 132 3.66 -15.38 -0.96
C ALA A 132 4.29 -15.67 0.41
N VAL A 133 5.27 -16.56 0.48
CA VAL A 133 6.01 -16.86 1.71
C VAL A 133 6.73 -15.61 2.24
N ALA A 134 7.33 -14.80 1.38
CA ALA A 134 8.01 -13.57 1.78
C ALA A 134 7.02 -12.53 2.33
N VAL A 135 5.87 -12.34 1.66
CA VAL A 135 4.80 -11.42 2.08
C VAL A 135 4.14 -11.90 3.39
N GLU A 136 3.85 -13.20 3.55
CA GLU A 136 3.31 -13.75 4.79
C GLU A 136 4.24 -13.53 5.98
N ARG A 137 5.56 -13.66 5.77
CA ARG A 137 6.56 -13.35 6.81
C ARG A 137 6.57 -11.86 7.14
N PHE A 138 6.46 -11.01 6.13
CA PHE A 138 6.38 -9.56 6.30
C PHE A 138 5.13 -9.17 7.11
N PHE A 139 3.98 -9.77 6.86
CA PHE A 139 2.73 -9.51 7.60
C PHE A 139 2.83 -9.77 9.09
N LYS A 140 3.77 -10.63 9.51
CA LYS A 140 4.03 -10.95 10.93
C LYS A 140 5.04 -10.02 11.59
N ARG A 141 5.66 -9.10 10.81
CA ARG A 141 6.64 -8.15 11.35
C ARG A 141 5.94 -6.88 11.82
N ALA A 142 6.37 -6.36 12.96
CA ALA A 142 6.07 -4.99 13.32
C ALA A 142 6.99 -4.06 12.51
N ILE A 143 6.41 -3.09 11.84
CA ILE A 143 7.12 -2.03 11.14
C ILE A 143 6.86 -0.75 11.93
N ASP A 144 7.93 -0.11 12.38
CA ASP A 144 7.81 1.20 13.01
C ASP A 144 7.56 2.25 11.92
N MET A 145 6.35 2.81 11.94
CA MET A 145 5.91 3.82 10.98
C MET A 145 6.03 5.25 11.54
N SER A 146 6.59 5.42 12.74
CA SER A 146 6.66 6.73 13.42
C SER A 146 7.89 7.57 13.03
N ASP A 147 8.77 7.06 12.17
CA ASP A 147 9.93 7.80 11.69
C ASP A 147 9.51 9.02 10.87
N SER A 148 9.98 10.21 11.23
CA SER A 148 9.70 11.46 10.51
C SER A 148 10.15 11.43 9.04
N LEU A 149 11.04 10.53 8.68
CA LEU A 149 11.52 10.32 7.30
C LEU A 149 10.70 9.27 6.54
N MET A 150 9.64 8.72 7.12
CA MET A 150 8.87 7.61 6.52
C MET A 150 8.38 7.95 5.10
N ASN A 151 7.91 9.18 4.87
CA ASN A 151 7.45 9.61 3.56
C ASN A 151 8.57 9.51 2.50
N ILE A 152 9.71 10.11 2.77
CA ILE A 152 10.81 10.10 1.81
C ILE A 152 11.41 8.70 1.66
N MET A 153 11.47 7.92 2.74
CA MET A 153 11.90 6.51 2.70
C MET A 153 10.98 5.65 1.83
N TYR A 154 9.66 5.83 1.95
CA TYR A 154 8.68 5.16 1.09
C TYR A 154 8.90 5.48 -0.39
N LEU A 155 9.09 6.76 -0.73
CA LEU A 155 9.32 7.16 -2.11
C LEU A 155 10.59 6.54 -2.68
N HIS A 156 11.66 6.43 -1.88
CA HIS A 156 12.87 5.71 -2.28
C HIS A 156 12.64 4.19 -2.42
N ILE A 157 11.86 3.58 -1.53
CA ILE A 157 11.49 2.16 -1.64
C ILE A 157 10.70 1.94 -2.93
N LEU A 158 9.76 2.84 -3.25
CA LEU A 158 8.98 2.79 -4.48
C LEU A 158 9.87 2.93 -5.70
N ASP A 159 10.78 3.91 -5.74
CA ASP A 159 11.72 4.12 -6.83
C ASP A 159 12.63 2.89 -7.03
N ASP A 160 13.25 2.39 -5.97
CA ASP A 160 14.04 1.16 -6.01
C ASP A 160 13.24 -0.02 -6.58
N PHE A 161 11.99 -0.20 -6.11
CA PHE A 161 11.13 -1.29 -6.55
C PHE A 161 10.76 -1.19 -8.03
N VAL A 162 10.34 -0.01 -8.52
CA VAL A 162 9.91 0.14 -9.91
C VAL A 162 11.08 0.08 -10.90
N ARG A 163 12.29 0.41 -10.46
CA ARG A 163 13.53 0.26 -11.26
C ARG A 163 14.01 -1.19 -11.36
N MET A 164 13.60 -2.07 -10.46
CA MET A 164 13.92 -3.49 -10.59
C MET A 164 13.28 -4.06 -11.87
N PRO A 165 13.93 -5.03 -12.55
CA PRO A 165 13.33 -5.72 -13.68
C PRO A 165 11.95 -6.28 -13.33
N ALA A 166 10.96 -6.00 -14.20
CA ALA A 166 9.60 -6.47 -14.00
C ALA A 166 9.54 -8.00 -13.85
N GLY A 167 8.65 -8.50 -12.99
CA GLY A 167 8.43 -9.92 -12.79
C GLY A 167 8.47 -10.36 -11.32
N LYS A 168 8.37 -11.67 -11.13
CA LYS A 168 8.21 -12.30 -9.81
C LYS A 168 9.33 -11.96 -8.83
N ASN A 169 10.55 -11.80 -9.34
CA ASN A 169 11.73 -11.63 -8.50
C ASN A 169 11.71 -10.31 -7.70
N ARG A 170 11.22 -9.22 -8.31
CA ARG A 170 11.12 -7.94 -7.58
C ARG A 170 10.11 -8.01 -6.42
N LEU A 171 8.99 -8.74 -6.59
CA LEU A 171 8.03 -8.93 -5.51
C LEU A 171 8.59 -9.82 -4.39
N ARG A 172 9.40 -10.84 -4.72
CA ARG A 172 10.10 -11.67 -3.71
C ARG A 172 11.07 -10.85 -2.86
N GLN A 173 11.72 -9.85 -3.46
CA GLN A 173 12.72 -9.01 -2.78
C GLN A 173 12.13 -7.83 -2.01
N LEU A 174 10.90 -7.42 -2.34
CA LEU A 174 10.30 -6.22 -1.76
C LEU A 174 10.18 -6.25 -0.23
N PRO A 175 9.73 -7.34 0.44
CA PRO A 175 9.68 -7.39 1.89
C PRO A 175 11.04 -7.14 2.56
N ASP A 176 12.11 -7.70 2.00
CA ASP A 176 13.46 -7.50 2.52
C ASP A 176 13.99 -6.09 2.20
N LEU A 177 13.67 -5.54 1.04
CA LEU A 177 13.98 -4.16 0.69
C LEU A 177 13.35 -3.19 1.71
N ILE A 178 12.04 -3.32 1.97
CA ILE A 178 11.34 -2.51 2.97
C ILE A 178 12.03 -2.62 4.33
N CYS A 179 12.27 -3.85 4.79
CA CYS A 179 12.89 -4.06 6.10
C CYS A 179 14.29 -3.43 6.20
N ARG A 180 15.11 -3.49 5.15
CA ARG A 180 16.44 -2.86 5.17
C ARG A 180 16.37 -1.34 5.12
N ARG A 181 15.45 -0.78 4.33
CA ARG A 181 15.27 0.67 4.18
C ARG A 181 14.68 1.33 5.41
N LEU A 182 13.90 0.59 6.22
CA LEU A 182 13.25 1.10 7.43
C LEU A 182 13.92 0.68 8.74
N ASN A 183 14.99 -0.10 8.71
CA ASN A 183 15.73 -0.47 9.92
C ASN A 183 16.91 0.47 10.15
N PRO A 184 16.89 1.33 11.21
CA PRO A 184 17.97 2.27 11.51
C PRO A 184 19.36 1.63 11.67
N GLU A 185 19.41 0.36 12.08
CA GLU A 185 20.66 -0.38 12.24
C GLU A 185 21.22 -0.92 10.91
N SER A 186 20.43 -0.90 9.84
CA SER A 186 20.86 -1.40 8.54
C SER A 186 21.83 -0.44 7.86
N TYR A 187 22.73 -1.00 7.06
CA TYR A 187 23.61 -0.22 6.20
C TYR A 187 22.80 0.61 5.18
N ASP A 188 21.74 0.02 4.60
CA ASP A 188 20.91 0.65 3.56
C ASP A 188 20.19 1.89 4.10
N TYR A 189 19.63 1.82 5.33
CA TYR A 189 19.02 2.98 5.98
C TYR A 189 20.05 4.08 6.23
N ARG A 190 21.19 3.74 6.84
CA ARG A 190 22.21 4.74 7.21
C ARG A 190 22.81 5.42 5.98
N THR A 191 23.03 4.70 4.90
CA THR A 191 23.52 5.27 3.64
C THR A 191 22.49 6.23 3.06
N LEU A 192 21.22 5.81 2.95
CA LEU A 192 20.15 6.67 2.45
C LEU A 192 19.99 7.93 3.33
N LEU A 193 19.97 7.78 4.65
CA LEU A 193 19.88 8.90 5.58
C LEU A 193 21.03 9.91 5.39
N TYR A 194 22.25 9.41 5.16
CA TYR A 194 23.41 10.27 4.89
C TYR A 194 23.20 11.08 3.60
N ASP A 195 22.73 10.43 2.52
CA ASP A 195 22.49 11.08 1.23
C ASP A 195 21.34 12.09 1.32
N LEU A 196 20.26 11.77 2.04
CA LEU A 196 19.14 12.68 2.29
C LEU A 196 19.59 13.92 3.06
N LYS A 197 20.38 13.75 4.14
CA LYS A 197 20.92 14.88 4.92
C LYS A 197 21.84 15.77 4.09
N LYS A 198 22.67 15.17 3.22
CA LYS A 198 23.52 15.91 2.31
C LYS A 198 22.69 16.73 1.32
N LYS A 199 21.68 16.11 0.69
CA LYS A 199 20.80 16.76 -0.26
C LYS A 199 19.96 17.87 0.36
N ALA A 200 19.41 17.64 1.54
CA ALA A 200 18.66 18.64 2.31
C ALA A 200 19.51 19.87 2.63
N LYS A 201 20.78 19.66 3.02
CA LYS A 201 21.74 20.75 3.25
C LYS A 201 22.02 21.56 1.97
N GLU A 202 22.17 20.89 0.83
CA GLU A 202 22.36 21.56 -0.49
C GLU A 202 21.15 22.43 -0.86
N LEU A 203 19.94 21.99 -0.51
CA LEU A 203 18.68 22.67 -0.81
C LEU A 203 18.22 23.65 0.30
N GLY A 204 18.91 23.69 1.45
CA GLY A 204 18.57 24.58 2.57
C GLY A 204 17.26 24.18 3.28
N CYS A 205 16.89 22.90 3.26
CA CYS A 205 15.68 22.37 3.92
C CYS A 205 16.04 21.24 4.91
N LYS A 206 15.04 20.73 5.62
CA LYS A 206 15.19 19.53 6.44
C LYS A 206 15.04 18.27 5.57
N PRO A 207 15.63 17.11 5.95
CA PRO A 207 15.51 15.87 5.18
C PRO A 207 14.05 15.42 4.95
N GLU A 208 13.18 15.58 5.94
CA GLU A 208 11.75 15.27 5.88
C GLU A 208 10.96 16.13 4.86
N ASN A 209 11.51 17.29 4.50
CA ASN A 209 10.93 18.22 3.53
C ASN A 209 11.48 18.04 2.10
N LEU A 210 12.25 16.98 1.87
CA LEU A 210 12.66 16.63 0.51
C LEU A 210 11.48 16.06 -0.26
N GLU A 211 11.33 16.49 -1.50
CA GLU A 211 10.24 16.07 -2.39
C GLU A 211 10.79 15.31 -3.59
N PHE A 212 10.03 14.33 -4.05
CA PHE A 212 10.20 13.76 -5.37
C PHE A 212 9.45 14.64 -6.40
N PRO A 213 9.91 14.67 -7.68
CA PRO A 213 9.12 15.28 -8.75
C PRO A 213 7.71 14.67 -8.80
N SER A 214 6.70 15.50 -9.04
CA SER A 214 5.29 15.04 -9.07
C SER A 214 5.02 13.96 -10.13
N ASP A 215 5.83 13.92 -11.18
CA ASP A 215 5.79 12.97 -12.31
C ASP A 215 6.76 11.78 -12.16
N ALA A 216 7.41 11.65 -11.00
CA ALA A 216 8.49 10.66 -10.77
C ALA A 216 8.12 9.23 -11.15
N PHE A 217 6.84 8.86 -11.06
CA PHE A 217 6.34 7.50 -11.29
C PHE A 217 5.36 7.36 -12.45
N GLU A 218 5.10 8.41 -13.25
CA GLU A 218 4.18 8.37 -14.40
C GLU A 218 4.63 7.40 -15.50
N TRP A 219 5.94 7.16 -15.61
CA TRP A 219 6.52 6.24 -16.59
C TRP A 219 6.29 4.75 -16.25
N VAL A 220 5.83 4.45 -15.03
CA VAL A 220 5.67 3.06 -14.58
C VAL A 220 4.50 2.41 -15.28
N LYS A 221 4.77 1.30 -15.97
CA LYS A 221 3.73 0.46 -16.57
C LYS A 221 3.12 -0.47 -15.52
N TRP A 222 1.81 -0.42 -15.44
CA TRP A 222 1.01 -1.23 -14.53
C TRP A 222 0.95 -2.70 -14.94
#